data_08dfcffa49f6d06cd789608712ee77d3
#
_entry.id   08dfcffa49f6d06cd789608712ee77d3
#
_cell.length_a   1.000
_cell.length_b   1.000
_cell.length_c   1.000
_cell.angle_alpha   90.00
_cell.angle_beta   90.00
_cell.angle_gamma   90.00
#
_symmetry.space_group_name_H-M   'P 1'
#
loop_
_entity.id
_entity.type
_entity.pdbx_description
1 polymer ?
#
loop_
_entity_poly.entity_id
_entity_poly.type
_entity_poly.pdbx_seq_one_letter_code
_entity_poly.pdbx_strand_id
1 'polypeptide(L)'
;GGVGSYPGAACDVQSYTYLPFLDETGFIPSKRYVSQTEIADYAELLADHFDLHKHIKFLQKVTALEYVDFGKWKVEITNLDNETKTEVFAKHVVCANGPLSSPRMPEFGGMDKFKGESFHTAECDQNANLKGKKVGIVGTGASAAQVITSIADEVESLTVFQRTATWAIEREDQPTPPDVIDAFKAGGYSSKLRYVDWKGENPPDPNLPFTFEQLHDKDWNSSVCDLLSERIKNDVNDQELAKLLTPDYPFFCKRVLILSLIHI
;
A
#
# COMPACT_ATOMS: atom_id res chain seq x y z
N GLY A 1 0.26 10.35 -14.00
CA GLY A 1 0.60 9.23 -13.14
C GLY A 1 0.11 9.51 -11.73
N GLY A 2 -0.58 8.58 -11.13
CA GLY A 2 -1.06 8.72 -9.75
C GLY A 2 0.06 8.51 -8.73
N VAL A 3 -0.06 9.12 -7.57
CA VAL A 3 0.80 8.84 -6.41
C VAL A 3 0.70 7.36 -6.09
N GLY A 4 1.86 6.68 -5.97
CA GLY A 4 1.93 5.24 -5.65
C GLY A 4 1.90 4.30 -6.85
N SER A 5 2.09 4.78 -8.06
CA SER A 5 2.27 3.96 -9.26
C SER A 5 3.74 3.59 -9.43
N TYR A 6 4.17 2.45 -8.89
CA TYR A 6 5.51 1.89 -9.05
C TYR A 6 5.40 0.42 -9.44
N PRO A 7 6.46 -0.21 -9.98
CA PRO A 7 6.41 -1.61 -10.36
C PRO A 7 5.95 -2.52 -9.21
N GLY A 8 4.99 -3.39 -9.48
CA GLY A 8 4.44 -4.31 -8.49
C GLY A 8 3.51 -3.71 -7.45
N ALA A 9 3.13 -2.43 -7.58
CA ALA A 9 2.20 -1.80 -6.65
C ALA A 9 0.88 -2.56 -6.58
N ALA A 10 0.51 -3.00 -5.39
CA ALA A 10 -0.70 -3.76 -5.12
C ALA A 10 -1.20 -3.48 -3.70
N CYS A 11 -2.45 -3.81 -3.45
CA CYS A 11 -2.99 -3.78 -2.11
C CYS A 11 -2.38 -4.88 -1.24
N ASP A 12 -2.09 -4.58 0.03
CA ASP A 12 -1.66 -5.53 1.06
C ASP A 12 -2.77 -5.85 2.07
N VAL A 13 -3.99 -5.41 1.77
CA VAL A 13 -5.23 -5.75 2.46
C VAL A 13 -6.15 -6.45 1.47
N GLN A 14 -6.97 -7.39 1.93
CA GLN A 14 -7.91 -8.10 1.06
C GLN A 14 -8.82 -7.11 0.32
N SER A 15 -8.85 -7.22 -1.00
CA SER A 15 -9.64 -6.33 -1.87
C SER A 15 -11.12 -6.38 -1.56
N TYR A 16 -11.62 -7.52 -1.09
CA TYR A 16 -13.03 -7.73 -0.74
C TYR A 16 -13.53 -6.85 0.41
N THR A 17 -12.61 -6.42 1.29
CA THR A 17 -12.92 -5.50 2.40
C THR A 17 -12.32 -4.11 2.17
N TYR A 18 -11.21 -4.01 1.46
CA TYR A 18 -10.52 -2.75 1.21
C TYR A 18 -11.28 -1.84 0.23
N LEU A 19 -11.75 -2.40 -0.90
CA LEU A 19 -12.46 -1.63 -1.91
C LEU A 19 -13.89 -1.30 -1.42
N PRO A 20 -14.28 -0.02 -1.37
CA PRO A 20 -15.62 0.37 -0.91
C PRO A 20 -16.69 0.10 -1.98
N PHE A 21 -17.94 -0.06 -1.57
CA PHE A 21 -19.11 -0.11 -2.46
C PHE A 21 -19.11 -1.26 -3.48
N LEU A 22 -18.48 -2.39 -3.16
CA LEU A 22 -18.47 -3.55 -4.07
C LEU A 22 -19.88 -4.12 -4.31
N ASP A 23 -20.70 -4.17 -3.26
CA ASP A 23 -22.07 -4.69 -3.38
C ASP A 23 -22.96 -3.75 -4.21
N GLU A 24 -22.76 -2.44 -4.09
CA GLU A 24 -23.53 -1.42 -4.82
C GLU A 24 -23.16 -1.36 -6.30
N THR A 25 -21.88 -1.52 -6.60
CA THR A 25 -21.37 -1.46 -7.98
C THR A 25 -21.49 -2.81 -8.70
N GLY A 26 -21.61 -3.91 -7.98
CA GLY A 26 -21.54 -5.26 -8.52
C GLY A 26 -20.14 -5.65 -9.01
N PHE A 27 -19.12 -4.86 -8.68
CA PHE A 27 -17.74 -5.17 -9.04
C PHE A 27 -17.22 -6.32 -8.21
N ILE A 28 -16.57 -7.29 -8.85
CA ILE A 28 -15.93 -8.43 -8.21
C ILE A 28 -14.42 -8.31 -8.45
N PRO A 29 -13.61 -8.11 -7.42
CA PRO A 29 -12.15 -8.05 -7.56
C PRO A 29 -11.60 -9.31 -8.21
N SER A 30 -10.64 -9.17 -9.13
CA SER A 30 -10.07 -10.30 -9.89
C SER A 30 -9.32 -11.29 -8.99
N LYS A 31 -8.80 -10.80 -7.88
CA LYS A 31 -8.03 -11.61 -6.92
C LYS A 31 -8.07 -11.00 -5.52
N ARG A 32 -7.56 -11.77 -4.53
CA ARG A 32 -7.55 -11.36 -3.12
C ARG A 32 -6.84 -10.02 -2.90
N TYR A 33 -5.73 -9.77 -3.59
CA TYR A 33 -4.94 -8.53 -3.48
C TYR A 33 -4.72 -7.94 -4.88
N VAL A 34 -5.66 -7.11 -5.30
CA VAL A 34 -5.63 -6.53 -6.65
C VAL A 34 -4.48 -5.54 -6.83
N SER A 35 -4.05 -5.40 -8.07
CA SER A 35 -3.00 -4.46 -8.47
C SER A 35 -3.46 -3.00 -8.35
N GLN A 36 -2.50 -2.10 -8.30
CA GLN A 36 -2.77 -0.66 -8.35
C GLN A 36 -3.58 -0.25 -9.58
N THR A 37 -3.34 -0.89 -10.72
CA THR A 37 -4.10 -0.61 -11.96
C THR A 37 -5.58 -0.94 -11.76
N GLU A 38 -5.90 -2.12 -11.24
CA GLU A 38 -7.29 -2.51 -10.99
C GLU A 38 -7.97 -1.60 -9.95
N ILE A 39 -7.22 -1.14 -8.93
CA ILE A 39 -7.73 -0.15 -7.96
C ILE A 39 -8.05 1.18 -8.64
N ALA A 40 -7.19 1.63 -9.57
CA ALA A 40 -7.40 2.86 -10.31
C ALA A 40 -8.62 2.78 -11.24
N ASP A 41 -8.75 1.66 -11.97
CA ASP A 41 -9.89 1.40 -12.84
C ASP A 41 -11.20 1.32 -12.02
N TYR A 42 -11.14 0.71 -10.83
CA TYR A 42 -12.27 0.66 -9.92
C TYR A 42 -12.64 2.05 -9.37
N ALA A 43 -11.66 2.91 -9.08
CA ALA A 43 -11.94 4.29 -8.65
C ALA A 43 -12.66 5.09 -9.75
N GLU A 44 -12.31 4.88 -11.02
CA GLU A 44 -13.01 5.49 -12.17
C GLU A 44 -14.43 4.94 -12.29
N LEU A 45 -14.61 3.62 -12.17
CA LEU A 45 -15.94 2.99 -12.13
C LEU A 45 -16.81 3.57 -11.02
N LEU A 46 -16.26 3.81 -9.83
CA LEU A 46 -16.99 4.47 -8.73
C LEU A 46 -17.41 5.89 -9.09
N ALA A 47 -16.51 6.65 -9.72
CA ALA A 47 -16.78 8.02 -10.12
C ALA A 47 -17.93 8.08 -11.15
N ASP A 48 -17.96 7.15 -12.09
CA ASP A 48 -19.05 7.01 -13.06
C ASP A 48 -20.35 6.54 -12.38
N HIS A 49 -20.28 5.47 -11.57
CA HIS A 49 -21.46 4.88 -10.95
C HIS A 49 -22.23 5.87 -10.06
N PHE A 50 -21.51 6.69 -9.31
CA PHE A 50 -22.11 7.70 -8.42
C PHE A 50 -22.17 9.10 -9.02
N ASP A 51 -21.89 9.28 -10.33
CA ASP A 51 -21.90 10.55 -11.03
C ASP A 51 -21.05 11.62 -10.31
N LEU A 52 -19.84 11.22 -9.87
CA LEU A 52 -18.95 12.07 -9.07
C LEU A 52 -18.20 13.09 -9.90
N HIS A 53 -17.96 12.86 -11.20
CA HIS A 53 -17.14 13.74 -12.06
C HIS A 53 -17.61 15.19 -12.05
N LYS A 54 -18.91 15.44 -11.99
CA LYS A 54 -19.48 16.79 -11.89
C LYS A 54 -19.15 17.53 -10.59
N HIS A 55 -18.73 16.80 -9.55
CA HIS A 55 -18.38 17.33 -8.23
C HIS A 55 -16.87 17.40 -7.99
N ILE A 56 -16.05 16.81 -8.87
CA ILE A 56 -14.59 16.77 -8.74
C ILE A 56 -13.98 17.91 -9.55
N LYS A 57 -13.03 18.61 -8.96
CA LYS A 57 -12.21 19.61 -9.65
C LYS A 57 -10.76 19.19 -9.55
N PHE A 58 -10.20 18.72 -10.66
CA PHE A 58 -8.80 18.34 -10.77
C PHE A 58 -7.88 19.58 -10.81
N LEU A 59 -6.59 19.34 -10.56
CA LEU A 59 -5.55 20.39 -10.59
C LEU A 59 -5.82 21.54 -9.60
N GLN A 60 -6.59 21.28 -8.53
CA GLN A 60 -6.91 22.26 -7.50
C GLN A 60 -6.22 21.88 -6.21
N LYS A 61 -5.19 22.63 -5.83
CA LYS A 61 -4.46 22.43 -4.57
C LYS A 61 -5.04 23.34 -3.49
N VAL A 62 -5.57 22.76 -2.43
CA VAL A 62 -5.91 23.53 -1.22
C VAL A 62 -4.62 23.94 -0.53
N THR A 63 -4.42 25.23 -0.37
CA THR A 63 -3.18 25.80 0.18
C THR A 63 -3.35 26.34 1.60
N ALA A 64 -4.57 26.73 1.98
CA ALA A 64 -4.87 27.13 3.34
C ALA A 64 -6.32 26.84 3.72
N LEU A 65 -6.53 26.60 5.01
CA LEU A 65 -7.84 26.46 5.66
C LEU A 65 -7.87 27.37 6.86
N GLU A 66 -8.84 28.27 6.89
CA GLU A 66 -9.03 29.20 8.00
C GLU A 66 -10.47 29.11 8.50
N TYR A 67 -10.66 28.90 9.81
CA TYR A 67 -11.98 28.97 10.40
C TYR A 67 -12.30 30.44 10.68
N VAL A 68 -13.29 30.96 9.99
CA VAL A 68 -13.70 32.36 10.10
C VAL A 68 -15.01 32.52 10.87
N ASP A 69 -15.36 33.74 11.22
CA ASP A 69 -16.58 34.03 11.94
C ASP A 69 -17.84 33.46 11.27
N PHE A 70 -18.87 33.21 12.08
CA PHE A 70 -20.16 32.61 11.67
C PHE A 70 -20.12 31.15 11.29
N GLY A 71 -19.14 30.37 11.77
CA GLY A 71 -19.11 28.90 11.61
C GLY A 71 -18.83 28.45 10.20
N LYS A 72 -17.96 29.17 9.48
CA LYS A 72 -17.55 28.84 8.11
C LYS A 72 -16.05 28.66 8.01
N TRP A 73 -15.64 27.82 7.11
CA TRP A 73 -14.26 27.67 6.67
C TRP A 73 -14.04 28.50 5.42
N LYS A 74 -12.99 29.31 5.42
CA LYS A 74 -12.40 29.88 4.20
C LYS A 74 -11.35 28.89 3.68
N VAL A 75 -11.48 28.49 2.44
CA VAL A 75 -10.61 27.53 1.78
C VAL A 75 -9.90 28.24 0.63
N GLU A 76 -8.58 28.35 0.74
CA GLU A 76 -7.76 28.92 -0.34
C GLU A 76 -7.30 27.79 -1.28
N ILE A 77 -7.49 28.00 -2.57
CA ILE A 77 -7.23 27.02 -3.61
C ILE A 77 -6.34 27.64 -4.67
N THR A 78 -5.27 26.94 -5.05
CA THR A 78 -4.43 27.27 -6.18
C THR A 78 -4.67 26.27 -7.30
N ASN A 79 -5.04 26.77 -8.48
CA ASN A 79 -5.09 25.96 -9.70
C ASN A 79 -3.65 25.67 -10.16
N LEU A 80 -3.29 24.39 -10.32
CA LEU A 80 -1.93 23.97 -10.65
C LEU A 80 -1.57 24.14 -12.13
N ASP A 81 -2.56 24.39 -12.98
CA ASP A 81 -2.36 24.55 -14.41
C ASP A 81 -1.99 25.99 -14.79
N ASN A 82 -2.61 26.97 -14.12
CA ASN A 82 -2.45 28.39 -14.43
C ASN A 82 -2.08 29.27 -13.23
N GLU A 83 -1.79 28.66 -12.10
CA GLU A 83 -1.39 29.31 -10.83
C GLU A 83 -2.42 30.31 -10.26
N THR A 84 -3.65 30.32 -10.78
CA THR A 84 -4.70 31.21 -10.26
C THR A 84 -5.14 30.79 -8.87
N LYS A 85 -5.34 31.77 -8.00
CA LYS A 85 -5.82 31.57 -6.63
C LYS A 85 -7.29 31.93 -6.51
N THR A 86 -8.05 31.10 -5.85
CA THR A 86 -9.48 31.31 -5.56
C THR A 86 -9.76 31.02 -4.11
N GLU A 87 -10.82 31.64 -3.60
CA GLU A 87 -11.33 31.38 -2.25
C GLU A 87 -12.76 30.85 -2.32
N VAL A 88 -13.05 29.84 -1.51
CA VAL A 88 -14.42 29.34 -1.35
C VAL A 88 -14.75 29.23 0.15
N PHE A 89 -16.03 29.34 0.48
CA PHE A 89 -16.49 29.20 1.85
C PHE A 89 -17.33 27.94 2.01
N ALA A 90 -17.06 27.17 3.06
CA ALA A 90 -17.75 25.93 3.37
C ALA A 90 -18.17 25.86 4.83
N LYS A 91 -19.29 25.23 5.15
CA LYS A 91 -19.69 24.93 6.51
C LYS A 91 -18.84 23.81 7.11
N HIS A 92 -18.49 22.83 6.29
CA HIS A 92 -17.71 21.65 6.68
C HIS A 92 -16.59 21.42 5.68
N VAL A 93 -15.43 21.04 6.17
CA VAL A 93 -14.28 20.60 5.36
C VAL A 93 -13.88 19.22 5.84
N VAL A 94 -13.80 18.27 4.89
CA VAL A 94 -13.34 16.91 5.15
C VAL A 94 -11.96 16.75 4.53
N CYS A 95 -10.95 16.55 5.38
CA CYS A 95 -9.59 16.29 4.95
C CYS A 95 -9.43 14.79 4.62
N ALA A 96 -9.50 14.44 3.36
CA ALA A 96 -9.39 13.07 2.86
C ALA A 96 -8.07 12.82 2.09
N ASN A 97 -7.03 13.61 2.39
CA ASN A 97 -5.75 13.58 1.70
C ASN A 97 -4.85 12.36 2.04
N GLY A 98 -5.25 11.56 3.03
CA GLY A 98 -4.48 10.41 3.50
C GLY A 98 -3.16 10.78 4.21
N PRO A 99 -2.51 9.83 4.91
CA PRO A 99 -1.28 10.07 5.66
C PRO A 99 -0.01 9.96 4.81
N LEU A 100 -0.07 9.40 3.60
CA LEU A 100 1.09 9.08 2.75
C LEU A 100 1.10 9.87 1.44
N SER A 101 0.53 11.07 1.43
CA SER A 101 0.35 11.88 0.22
C SER A 101 1.58 12.69 -0.20
N SER A 102 2.55 12.88 0.69
CA SER A 102 3.75 13.68 0.41
C SER A 102 5.00 12.83 0.60
N PRO A 103 5.78 12.59 -0.47
CA PRO A 103 7.04 11.87 -0.37
C PRO A 103 8.07 12.68 0.41
N ARG A 104 8.91 11.98 1.17
CA ARG A 104 10.07 12.58 1.82
C ARG A 104 11.33 11.92 1.30
N MET A 105 12.07 12.66 0.50
CA MET A 105 13.39 12.22 0.05
C MET A 105 14.36 12.18 1.23
N PRO A 106 15.18 11.13 1.36
CA PRO A 106 16.23 11.09 2.36
C PRO A 106 17.35 12.07 1.98
N GLU A 107 18.02 12.61 3.00
CA GLU A 107 19.16 13.49 2.82
C GLU A 107 20.47 12.68 2.92
N PHE A 108 21.01 12.28 1.79
CA PHE A 108 22.32 11.62 1.71
C PHE A 108 23.36 12.56 1.15
N GLY A 109 24.56 12.54 1.73
CA GLY A 109 25.69 13.26 1.15
C GLY A 109 26.02 12.74 -0.25
N GLY A 110 26.11 13.65 -1.23
CA GLY A 110 26.47 13.30 -2.61
C GLY A 110 25.33 12.91 -3.53
N MET A 111 24.07 13.04 -3.14
CA MET A 111 22.93 12.81 -4.03
C MET A 111 22.98 13.68 -5.30
N ASP A 112 23.48 14.90 -5.16
CA ASP A 112 23.73 15.87 -6.25
C ASP A 112 24.79 15.40 -7.24
N LYS A 113 25.66 14.48 -6.85
CA LYS A 113 26.75 13.92 -7.68
C LYS A 113 26.33 12.67 -8.42
N PHE A 114 25.24 12.04 -8.03
CA PHE A 114 24.73 10.85 -8.71
C PHE A 114 24.28 11.24 -10.13
N LYS A 115 24.75 10.50 -11.14
CA LYS A 115 24.48 10.79 -12.55
C LYS A 115 23.38 9.89 -13.14
N GLY A 116 22.93 8.89 -12.41
CA GLY A 116 21.82 8.03 -12.81
C GLY A 116 20.45 8.65 -12.49
N GLU A 117 19.41 8.02 -12.98
CA GLU A 117 18.04 8.36 -12.60
C GLU A 117 17.80 8.04 -11.13
N SER A 118 17.12 8.93 -10.41
CA SER A 118 16.80 8.76 -9.00
C SER A 118 15.41 9.34 -8.71
N PHE A 119 14.55 8.56 -8.09
CA PHE A 119 13.20 8.99 -7.73
C PHE A 119 12.68 8.27 -6.48
N HIS A 120 11.73 8.88 -5.82
CA HIS A 120 10.97 8.25 -4.75
C HIS A 120 9.84 7.38 -5.36
N THR A 121 9.50 6.24 -4.75
CA THR A 121 8.43 5.35 -5.25
C THR A 121 7.08 6.05 -5.40
N ALA A 122 6.78 7.06 -4.58
CA ALA A 122 5.56 7.86 -4.71
C ALA A 122 5.55 8.78 -5.94
N GLU A 123 6.72 9.06 -6.53
CA GLU A 123 6.93 9.90 -7.72
C GLU A 123 7.68 9.11 -8.80
N CYS A 124 7.41 7.81 -8.87
CA CYS A 124 8.05 6.92 -9.83
C CYS A 124 7.73 7.36 -11.27
N ASP A 125 8.77 7.51 -12.08
CA ASP A 125 8.59 7.73 -13.51
C ASP A 125 8.10 6.44 -14.15
N GLN A 126 6.87 6.46 -14.66
CA GLN A 126 6.24 5.32 -15.33
C GLN A 126 6.97 4.92 -16.63
N ASN A 127 7.78 5.82 -17.20
CA ASN A 127 8.55 5.59 -18.41
C ASN A 127 9.99 5.13 -18.10
N ALA A 128 10.39 5.06 -16.84
CA ALA A 128 11.72 4.63 -16.46
C ALA A 128 11.95 3.17 -16.90
N ASN A 129 12.91 2.98 -17.80
CA ASN A 129 13.29 1.65 -18.26
C ASN A 129 14.40 1.11 -17.36
N LEU A 130 14.06 0.16 -16.49
CA LEU A 130 14.99 -0.48 -15.56
C LEU A 130 15.65 -1.75 -16.12
N LYS A 131 15.17 -2.26 -17.27
CA LYS A 131 15.66 -3.50 -17.86
C LYS A 131 17.15 -3.44 -18.19
N GLY A 132 17.90 -4.42 -17.67
CA GLY A 132 19.35 -4.52 -17.88
C GLY A 132 20.18 -3.42 -17.21
N LYS A 133 19.58 -2.61 -16.30
CA LYS A 133 20.30 -1.60 -15.53
C LYS A 133 20.73 -2.13 -14.16
N LYS A 134 21.75 -1.50 -13.58
CA LYS A 134 22.14 -1.70 -12.18
C LYS A 134 21.26 -0.80 -11.31
N VAL A 135 20.44 -1.40 -10.46
CA VAL A 135 19.45 -0.69 -9.66
C VAL A 135 19.78 -0.78 -8.17
N GLY A 136 19.77 0.37 -7.50
CA GLY A 136 19.88 0.48 -6.05
C GLY A 136 18.54 0.87 -5.43
N ILE A 137 18.10 0.13 -4.41
CA ILE A 137 16.88 0.44 -3.67
C ILE A 137 17.26 0.77 -2.23
N VAL A 138 16.82 1.93 -1.76
CA VAL A 138 17.05 2.37 -0.39
C VAL A 138 15.81 2.11 0.45
N GLY A 139 15.93 1.20 1.41
CA GLY A 139 14.86 0.79 2.32
C GLY A 139 14.27 -0.57 1.99
N THR A 140 13.59 -1.14 2.99
CA THR A 140 12.92 -2.45 2.95
C THR A 140 11.48 -2.35 3.46
N GLY A 141 10.79 -1.24 3.18
CA GLY A 141 9.37 -1.08 3.45
C GLY A 141 8.49 -1.75 2.40
N ALA A 142 7.17 -1.71 2.58
CA ALA A 142 6.21 -2.38 1.69
C ALA A 142 6.40 -2.02 0.22
N SER A 143 6.59 -0.74 -0.10
CA SER A 143 6.83 -0.32 -1.49
C SER A 143 8.13 -0.89 -2.06
N ALA A 144 9.23 -0.85 -1.28
CA ALA A 144 10.50 -1.40 -1.71
C ALA A 144 10.40 -2.90 -1.99
N ALA A 145 9.74 -3.65 -1.11
CA ALA A 145 9.55 -5.08 -1.27
C ALA A 145 8.74 -5.42 -2.55
N GLN A 146 7.69 -4.67 -2.85
CA GLN A 146 6.92 -4.84 -4.08
C GLN A 146 7.74 -4.50 -5.34
N VAL A 147 8.55 -3.44 -5.29
CA VAL A 147 9.45 -3.10 -6.41
C VAL A 147 10.51 -4.18 -6.60
N ILE A 148 11.19 -4.61 -5.52
CA ILE A 148 12.24 -5.63 -5.55
C ILE A 148 11.73 -6.89 -6.26
N THR A 149 10.61 -7.43 -5.83
CA THR A 149 10.04 -8.65 -6.40
C THR A 149 9.59 -8.49 -7.86
N SER A 150 9.24 -7.27 -8.28
CA SER A 150 8.76 -7.01 -9.63
C SER A 150 9.86 -6.80 -10.66
N ILE A 151 11.05 -6.32 -10.23
CA ILE A 151 12.11 -5.96 -11.18
C ILE A 151 13.34 -6.89 -11.11
N ALA A 152 13.41 -7.78 -10.11
CA ALA A 152 14.59 -8.60 -9.85
C ALA A 152 15.09 -9.38 -11.09
N ASP A 153 14.18 -9.94 -11.87
CA ASP A 153 14.51 -10.72 -13.06
C ASP A 153 14.76 -9.87 -14.32
N GLU A 154 14.49 -8.57 -14.25
CA GLU A 154 14.61 -7.67 -15.42
C GLU A 154 15.90 -6.84 -15.40
N VAL A 155 16.47 -6.60 -14.22
CA VAL A 155 17.64 -5.74 -14.04
C VAL A 155 18.95 -6.52 -14.18
N GLU A 156 20.04 -5.84 -14.53
CA GLU A 156 21.39 -6.47 -14.58
C GLU A 156 21.85 -6.84 -13.15
N SER A 157 21.61 -5.99 -12.20
CA SER A 157 21.89 -6.23 -10.78
C SER A 157 21.01 -5.37 -9.89
N LEU A 158 20.61 -5.93 -8.75
CA LEU A 158 19.78 -5.27 -7.75
C LEU A 158 20.54 -5.19 -6.42
N THR A 159 20.75 -3.98 -5.92
CA THR A 159 21.36 -3.75 -4.60
C THR A 159 20.34 -3.12 -3.67
N VAL A 160 20.08 -3.77 -2.53
CA VAL A 160 19.12 -3.29 -1.53
C VAL A 160 19.88 -2.74 -0.32
N PHE A 161 19.66 -1.47 0.01
CA PHE A 161 20.25 -0.82 1.17
C PHE A 161 19.28 -0.89 2.35
N GLN A 162 19.52 -1.82 3.27
CA GLN A 162 18.71 -2.06 4.44
C GLN A 162 19.32 -1.44 5.69
N ARG A 163 18.55 -0.69 6.45
CA ARG A 163 18.93 -0.22 7.80
C ARG A 163 18.48 -1.19 8.89
N THR A 164 17.28 -1.71 8.77
CA THR A 164 16.64 -2.60 9.74
C THR A 164 15.89 -3.68 8.98
N ALA A 165 16.14 -4.94 9.32
CA ALA A 165 15.39 -6.06 8.77
C ALA A 165 13.91 -5.95 9.15
N THR A 166 13.02 -6.51 8.33
CA THR A 166 11.58 -6.42 8.53
C THR A 166 10.96 -7.81 8.50
N TRP A 167 10.12 -8.10 9.48
CA TRP A 167 9.33 -9.33 9.46
C TRP A 167 8.43 -9.35 8.24
N ALA A 168 8.46 -10.45 7.50
CA ALA A 168 7.61 -10.69 6.35
C ALA A 168 6.86 -12.00 6.53
N ILE A 169 5.58 -11.99 6.20
CA ILE A 169 4.72 -13.18 6.15
C ILE A 169 4.24 -13.38 4.71
N GLU A 170 3.94 -14.62 4.38
CA GLU A 170 3.46 -14.97 3.06
C GLU A 170 2.09 -14.35 2.80
N ARG A 171 1.94 -13.77 1.62
CA ARG A 171 0.68 -13.35 1.08
C ARG A 171 0.12 -14.46 0.20
N GLU A 172 -0.91 -15.10 0.66
CA GLU A 172 -1.66 -16.07 -0.15
C GLU A 172 -2.46 -15.34 -1.24
N ASP A 173 -1.76 -14.79 -2.23
CA ASP A 173 -2.41 -14.13 -3.37
C ASP A 173 -2.92 -15.16 -4.35
N GLN A 174 -4.22 -15.15 -4.59
CA GLN A 174 -4.88 -16.07 -5.51
C GLN A 174 -6.01 -15.38 -6.25
N PRO A 175 -6.36 -15.83 -7.44
CA PRO A 175 -7.58 -15.38 -8.12
C PRO A 175 -8.79 -15.55 -7.21
N THR A 176 -9.78 -14.67 -7.36
CA THR A 176 -11.02 -14.75 -6.56
C THR A 176 -11.67 -16.12 -6.76
N PRO A 177 -11.83 -16.92 -5.68
CA PRO A 177 -12.38 -18.27 -5.78
C PRO A 177 -13.82 -18.27 -6.27
N PRO A 178 -14.27 -19.36 -6.95
CA PRO A 178 -15.63 -19.45 -7.49
C PRO A 178 -16.73 -19.27 -6.46
N ASP A 179 -16.57 -19.83 -5.26
CA ASP A 179 -17.52 -19.69 -4.16
C ASP A 179 -17.63 -18.23 -3.66
N VAL A 180 -16.53 -17.51 -3.64
CA VAL A 180 -16.49 -16.07 -3.32
C VAL A 180 -17.16 -15.26 -4.43
N ILE A 181 -16.93 -15.61 -5.72
CA ILE A 181 -17.62 -14.98 -6.85
C ILE A 181 -19.14 -15.18 -6.72
N ASP A 182 -19.59 -16.39 -6.40
CA ASP A 182 -21.00 -16.70 -6.25
C ASP A 182 -21.62 -15.97 -5.04
N ALA A 183 -20.84 -15.81 -3.96
CA ALA A 183 -21.27 -15.02 -2.80
C ALA A 183 -21.42 -13.52 -3.14
N PHE A 184 -20.52 -12.94 -3.95
CA PHE A 184 -20.66 -11.58 -4.46
C PHE A 184 -21.92 -11.43 -5.33
N LYS A 185 -22.17 -12.38 -6.26
CA LYS A 185 -23.35 -12.37 -7.12
C LYS A 185 -24.67 -12.50 -6.34
N ALA A 186 -24.64 -13.20 -5.21
CA ALA A 186 -25.78 -13.29 -4.31
C ALA A 186 -26.10 -11.96 -3.59
N GLY A 187 -25.13 -11.04 -3.55
CA GLY A 187 -25.23 -9.72 -2.95
C GLY A 187 -24.92 -9.67 -1.46
N GLY A 188 -24.46 -8.52 -1.00
CA GLY A 188 -24.19 -8.26 0.41
C GLY A 188 -22.94 -8.93 0.99
N TYR A 189 -22.07 -9.51 0.14
CA TYR A 189 -20.89 -10.23 0.61
C TYR A 189 -19.86 -9.28 1.24
N SER A 190 -19.49 -8.20 0.54
CA SER A 190 -18.53 -7.23 1.04
C SER A 190 -19.03 -6.50 2.29
N SER A 191 -20.29 -6.10 2.29
CA SER A 191 -20.93 -5.45 3.44
C SER A 191 -20.95 -6.36 4.66
N LYS A 192 -21.22 -7.64 4.47
CA LYS A 192 -21.21 -8.66 5.53
C LYS A 192 -19.81 -8.85 6.09
N LEU A 193 -18.79 -8.98 5.25
CA LEU A 193 -17.39 -9.09 5.70
C LEU A 193 -16.99 -7.90 6.56
N ARG A 194 -17.25 -6.67 6.09
CA ARG A 194 -16.90 -5.44 6.85
C ARG A 194 -17.65 -5.36 8.17
N TYR A 195 -18.93 -5.74 8.20
CA TYR A 195 -19.72 -5.71 9.43
C TYR A 195 -19.18 -6.68 10.47
N VAL A 196 -18.79 -7.88 10.05
CA VAL A 196 -18.26 -8.91 10.91
C VAL A 196 -16.87 -8.52 11.43
N ASP A 197 -16.02 -7.93 10.58
CA ASP A 197 -14.72 -7.36 10.99
C ASP A 197 -14.88 -6.26 12.04
N TRP A 198 -15.85 -5.37 11.85
CA TRP A 198 -16.11 -4.27 12.78
C TRP A 198 -16.57 -4.75 14.16
N LYS A 199 -17.35 -5.82 14.24
CA LYS A 199 -17.81 -6.41 15.49
C LYS A 199 -16.80 -7.35 16.17
N GLY A 200 -15.75 -7.72 15.47
CA GLY A 200 -14.79 -8.72 15.94
C GLY A 200 -15.41 -10.13 16.05
N GLU A 201 -16.52 -10.36 15.35
CA GLU A 201 -17.23 -11.66 15.34
C GLU A 201 -16.64 -12.63 14.30
N ASN A 202 -15.72 -12.15 13.46
CA ASN A 202 -15.01 -13.01 12.52
C ASN A 202 -13.93 -13.83 13.23
N PRO A 203 -13.71 -15.06 12.78
CA PRO A 203 -12.41 -15.65 12.98
C PRO A 203 -11.35 -14.64 12.49
N PRO A 204 -10.19 -14.55 13.14
CA PRO A 204 -9.15 -13.62 12.75
C PRO A 204 -8.97 -13.70 11.24
N ASP A 205 -8.82 -12.55 10.60
CA ASP A 205 -8.52 -12.47 9.16
C ASP A 205 -7.55 -13.61 8.85
N PRO A 206 -7.88 -14.55 7.94
CA PRO A 206 -6.97 -15.64 7.61
C PRO A 206 -5.59 -15.15 7.14
N ASN A 207 -5.45 -13.85 6.85
CA ASN A 207 -4.17 -13.21 6.58
C ASN A 207 -3.48 -12.67 7.85
N LEU A 208 -4.19 -12.63 8.96
CA LEU A 208 -3.63 -12.37 10.28
C LEU A 208 -4.01 -13.54 11.17
N PRO A 209 -3.26 -14.66 11.13
CA PRO A 209 -3.59 -15.88 11.87
C PRO A 209 -3.38 -15.75 13.38
N PHE A 210 -3.58 -14.58 13.92
CA PHE A 210 -3.36 -14.27 15.34
C PHE A 210 -4.33 -13.21 15.85
N THR A 211 -4.66 -13.29 17.13
CA THR A 211 -5.47 -12.29 17.82
C THR A 211 -4.60 -11.21 18.47
N PHE A 212 -5.22 -10.08 18.84
CA PHE A 212 -4.52 -9.04 19.62
C PHE A 212 -3.99 -9.56 20.95
N GLU A 213 -4.67 -10.51 21.60
CA GLU A 213 -4.20 -11.15 22.84
C GLU A 213 -2.92 -11.92 22.60
N GLN A 214 -2.85 -12.70 21.53
CA GLN A 214 -1.65 -13.45 21.14
C GLN A 214 -0.46 -12.53 20.85
N LEU A 215 -0.66 -11.35 20.26
CA LEU A 215 0.42 -10.40 20.02
C LEU A 215 1.08 -9.89 21.32
N HIS A 216 0.32 -9.84 22.41
CA HIS A 216 0.82 -9.42 23.72
C HIS A 216 1.38 -10.59 24.55
N ASP A 217 1.12 -11.82 24.13
CA ASP A 217 1.69 -13.01 24.75
C ASP A 217 3.16 -13.18 24.35
N LYS A 218 4.06 -13.15 25.33
CA LYS A 218 5.51 -13.20 25.08
C LYS A 218 5.97 -14.54 24.51
N ASP A 219 5.38 -15.63 24.98
CA ASP A 219 5.79 -16.99 24.59
C ASP A 219 5.30 -17.27 23.17
N TRP A 220 4.08 -16.87 22.86
CA TRP A 220 3.55 -16.93 21.50
C TRP A 220 4.38 -16.09 20.54
N ASN A 221 4.68 -14.82 20.88
CA ASN A 221 5.45 -13.91 20.04
C ASN A 221 6.85 -14.45 19.77
N SER A 222 7.53 -15.00 20.81
CA SER A 222 8.84 -15.65 20.66
C SER A 222 8.76 -16.83 19.70
N SER A 223 7.75 -17.70 19.85
CA SER A 223 7.56 -18.85 18.96
C SER A 223 7.35 -18.44 17.50
N VAL A 224 6.63 -17.35 17.25
CA VAL A 224 6.46 -16.79 15.88
C VAL A 224 7.78 -16.24 15.33
N CYS A 225 8.55 -15.52 16.16
CA CYS A 225 9.87 -15.03 15.76
C CYS A 225 10.81 -16.19 15.39
N ASP A 226 10.81 -17.26 16.17
CA ASP A 226 11.63 -18.45 15.91
C ASP A 226 11.21 -19.14 14.60
N LEU A 227 9.91 -19.34 14.39
CA LEU A 227 9.35 -19.93 13.16
C LEU A 227 9.74 -19.13 11.91
N LEU A 228 9.56 -17.80 11.96
CA LEU A 228 9.89 -16.93 10.84
C LEU A 228 11.40 -16.83 10.60
N SER A 229 12.20 -16.89 11.68
CA SER A 229 13.67 -16.92 11.59
C SER A 229 14.18 -18.22 10.95
N GLU A 230 13.58 -19.36 11.30
CA GLU A 230 13.90 -20.63 10.66
C GLU A 230 13.51 -20.63 9.17
N ARG A 231 12.36 -20.05 8.84
CA ARG A 231 11.95 -19.89 7.46
C ARG A 231 12.97 -19.08 6.66
N ILE A 232 13.39 -17.92 7.16
CA ILE A 232 14.42 -17.09 6.49
C ILE A 232 15.71 -17.90 6.27
N LYS A 233 16.15 -18.70 7.26
CA LYS A 233 17.34 -19.54 7.11
C LYS A 233 17.18 -20.64 6.07
N ASN A 234 15.97 -21.16 5.88
CA ASN A 234 15.70 -22.19 4.90
C ASN A 234 15.56 -21.62 3.48
N ASP A 235 14.97 -20.43 3.37
CA ASP A 235 14.71 -19.78 2.06
C ASP A 235 15.97 -19.08 1.50
N VAL A 236 16.91 -18.69 2.36
CA VAL A 236 18.13 -17.98 1.98
C VAL A 236 19.36 -18.88 2.08
N ASN A 237 19.95 -19.22 0.92
CA ASN A 237 21.11 -20.12 0.86
C ASN A 237 22.36 -19.59 1.58
N ASP A 238 22.57 -18.27 1.54
CA ASP A 238 23.68 -17.57 2.23
C ASP A 238 23.29 -17.32 3.69
N GLN A 239 23.93 -18.03 4.62
CA GLN A 239 23.59 -17.95 6.05
C GLN A 239 23.97 -16.61 6.70
N GLU A 240 24.97 -15.91 6.19
CA GLU A 240 25.28 -14.55 6.65
C GLU A 240 24.23 -13.55 6.18
N LEU A 241 23.76 -13.69 4.96
CA LEU A 241 22.64 -12.91 4.44
C LEU A 241 21.35 -13.24 5.20
N ALA A 242 21.04 -14.51 5.44
CA ALA A 242 19.88 -14.92 6.23
C ALA A 242 19.86 -14.26 7.61
N LYS A 243 21.01 -14.19 8.28
CA LYS A 243 21.18 -13.52 9.55
C LYS A 243 20.92 -12.00 9.47
N LEU A 244 21.39 -11.35 8.40
CA LEU A 244 21.15 -9.92 8.19
C LEU A 244 19.68 -9.62 7.86
N LEU A 245 18.97 -10.56 7.26
CA LEU A 245 17.54 -10.44 6.94
C LEU A 245 16.60 -10.80 8.11
N THR A 246 17.13 -11.43 9.15
CA THR A 246 16.35 -11.79 10.36
C THR A 246 16.25 -10.58 11.28
N PRO A 247 15.04 -10.10 11.61
CA PRO A 247 14.84 -9.02 12.57
C PRO A 247 15.26 -9.41 13.99
N ASP A 248 15.76 -8.41 14.73
CA ASP A 248 16.22 -8.54 16.14
C ASP A 248 15.20 -7.98 17.15
N TYR A 249 13.94 -7.80 16.74
CA TYR A 249 12.87 -7.24 17.55
C TYR A 249 11.62 -8.15 17.53
N PRO A 250 10.74 -8.07 18.54
CA PRO A 250 9.54 -8.89 18.61
C PRO A 250 8.63 -8.71 17.40
N PHE A 251 7.97 -9.80 17.01
CA PHE A 251 7.00 -9.76 15.92
C PHE A 251 5.92 -8.69 16.17
N PHE A 252 5.54 -7.97 15.16
CA PHE A 252 4.56 -6.87 15.19
C PHE A 252 4.99 -5.59 15.94
N CYS A 253 6.19 -5.49 16.51
CA CYS A 253 6.69 -4.22 17.07
C CYS A 253 6.97 -3.14 16.01
N LYS A 254 7.09 -3.55 14.75
CA LYS A 254 7.12 -2.69 13.57
C LYS A 254 6.17 -3.28 12.53
N ARG A 255 5.85 -2.48 11.50
CA ARG A 255 4.99 -2.97 10.40
C ARG A 255 5.54 -4.28 9.84
N VAL A 256 4.74 -5.31 9.84
CA VAL A 256 5.00 -6.58 9.18
C VAL A 256 4.65 -6.43 7.70
N LEU A 257 5.47 -6.98 6.83
CA LEU A 257 5.20 -7.03 5.40
C LEU A 257 4.39 -8.28 5.07
N ILE A 258 3.33 -8.11 4.32
CA ILE A 258 2.54 -9.22 3.78
C ILE A 258 2.91 -9.32 2.30
N LEU A 259 3.76 -10.29 1.96
CA LEU A 259 4.38 -10.41 0.65
C LEU A 259 4.25 -11.81 0.09
N SER A 260 4.19 -11.91 -1.23
CA SER A 260 4.48 -13.16 -1.91
C SER A 260 5.99 -13.39 -1.91
N LEU A 261 6.45 -14.32 -1.08
CA LEU A 261 7.88 -14.66 -0.93
C LEU A 261 8.42 -15.58 -2.05
N ILE A 262 7.69 -15.72 -3.14
CA ILE A 262 8.03 -16.68 -4.21
C ILE A 262 9.32 -16.28 -4.98
N HIS A 263 9.88 -15.09 -4.72
CA HIS A 263 10.98 -14.55 -5.53
C HIS A 263 12.12 -13.87 -4.72
N ILE A 264 12.40 -14.32 -3.50
CA ILE A 264 13.61 -13.84 -2.80
C ILE A 264 14.67 -14.92 -2.80
#